data_de5f495ecb0b21a68ce9637e6a7cb082
#
_entry.id   de5f495ecb0b21a68ce9637e6a7cb082
#
_cell.length_a   1.000
_cell.length_b   1.000
_cell.length_c   1.000
_cell.angle_alpha   90.00
_cell.angle_beta   90.00
_cell.angle_gamma   90.00
#
_symmetry.space_group_name_H-M   'P 1'
#
loop_
_entity.id
_entity.type
_entity.pdbx_description
1 polymer ?
#
loop_
_entity_poly.entity_id
_entity_poly.type
_entity_poly.pdbx_seq_one_letter_code
_entity_poly.pdbx_strand_id
1 'polypeptide(L)'
;MDKTTRNAIERATQQARKLLDEDFSSQLEGTFDVLRSGVVASTGGAHLSARQRSQRDKIVAAIEHKRASGMAAVEAVTDYVRDAAFTTLNRFVALKMLESRELVQECITKGEQSVGYHEFCGMAPGVGLLPDAAGYRLYVESLFDEFSTEIKVLFDRGDSASVLWPKRQTFEVLLAILNSQDLSGVWGEDETIGWVYQFFNSGEERKKMREESQAPRNSRELAVRNQFFTPRYVVQFLTDNTLGRLWVEMYGEKTRLIKLCEYFVDSGNESTPPRPRKDPRDLRILDPACGSGHFLLYSFDLLLAIYEEAWSSEGTALGTEATGRTLRDDYPDLSDLRRAVPSLIVEQNLYGVDIDPRCAQIAALALWLRSQRAWKDLGVAASERPRIHRTHIVVAEPMPGDAALVDEFAARLDPPLLRDLFKKMVGESRLAGELGTLLRVEDGIAAELHLAREQFVKQRQTTDFLPGMEPVPRQGALDLSGIDDDRFFHEAEARIVEALHRFAETASGIASVRRRLFAGDAAQGVALIDLVRTRFDVVLMNPPFGSGSLAAKKEFETSYPRTKNDVFAAFVERGVQFLHPHGLLGAITGNARSSVESSDSPVTHSMTPFSAWQLRAWAAPTLPTL
;
A
#
# COMPACT_ATOMS: atom_id res chain seq x y z
N MET A 1 7.50 -21.35 -7.17
CA MET A 1 8.03 -21.10 -8.55
C MET A 1 9.48 -21.61 -8.64
N ASP A 2 9.83 -22.38 -9.68
CA ASP A 2 11.17 -22.95 -9.85
C ASP A 2 12.21 -21.90 -10.36
N LYS A 3 13.50 -22.27 -10.38
CA LYS A 3 14.59 -21.37 -10.78
C LYS A 3 14.54 -20.99 -12.26
N THR A 4 14.13 -21.91 -13.12
CA THR A 4 14.06 -21.70 -14.59
C THR A 4 13.01 -20.64 -14.91
N THR A 5 11.83 -20.81 -14.33
CA THR A 5 10.71 -19.86 -14.45
C THR A 5 11.08 -18.47 -13.92
N ARG A 6 11.74 -18.40 -12.75
CA ARG A 6 12.22 -17.10 -12.22
C ARG A 6 13.19 -16.41 -13.17
N ASN A 7 14.15 -17.14 -13.74
CA ASN A 7 15.10 -16.59 -14.71
C ASN A 7 14.40 -16.11 -15.99
N ALA A 8 13.33 -16.78 -16.43
CA ALA A 8 12.54 -16.34 -17.59
C ALA A 8 11.82 -15.00 -17.28
N ILE A 9 11.19 -14.87 -16.10
CA ILE A 9 10.57 -13.62 -15.67
C ILE A 9 11.61 -12.50 -15.57
N GLU A 10 12.79 -12.77 -14.98
CA GLU A 10 13.87 -11.79 -14.87
C GLU A 10 14.29 -11.25 -16.24
N ARG A 11 14.59 -12.13 -17.18
CA ARG A 11 14.96 -11.73 -18.56
C ARG A 11 13.88 -10.89 -19.23
N ALA A 12 12.64 -11.35 -19.17
CA ALA A 12 11.50 -10.64 -19.77
C ALA A 12 11.29 -9.25 -19.13
N THR A 13 11.35 -9.17 -17.80
CA THR A 13 11.20 -7.92 -17.07
C THR A 13 12.31 -6.92 -17.41
N GLN A 14 13.57 -7.37 -17.46
CA GLN A 14 14.71 -6.51 -17.80
C GLN A 14 14.65 -6.03 -19.27
N GLN A 15 14.25 -6.90 -20.20
CA GLN A 15 14.05 -6.53 -21.60
C GLN A 15 12.93 -5.51 -21.76
N ALA A 16 11.78 -5.73 -21.13
CA ALA A 16 10.64 -4.82 -21.17
C ALA A 16 10.97 -3.47 -20.55
N ARG A 17 11.66 -3.45 -19.39
CA ARG A 17 12.13 -2.23 -18.75
C ARG A 17 13.02 -1.42 -19.68
N LYS A 18 14.09 -2.03 -20.22
CA LYS A 18 15.03 -1.35 -21.11
C LYS A 18 14.32 -0.76 -22.33
N LEU A 19 13.43 -1.53 -22.94
CA LEU A 19 12.63 -1.11 -24.08
C LEU A 19 11.79 0.13 -23.77
N LEU A 20 11.11 0.15 -22.61
CA LEU A 20 10.26 1.26 -22.19
C LEU A 20 11.08 2.48 -21.76
N ASP A 21 12.18 2.29 -21.04
CA ASP A 21 13.09 3.38 -20.63
C ASP A 21 13.67 4.12 -21.85
N GLU A 22 14.08 3.38 -22.90
CA GLU A 22 14.60 3.95 -24.14
C GLU A 22 13.52 4.72 -24.93
N ASP A 23 12.34 4.13 -25.08
CA ASP A 23 11.22 4.77 -25.78
C ASP A 23 10.75 6.05 -25.06
N PHE A 24 10.47 5.96 -23.77
CA PHE A 24 9.96 7.09 -23.00
C PHE A 24 10.99 8.23 -22.90
N SER A 25 12.27 7.92 -22.74
CA SER A 25 13.33 8.92 -22.83
C SER A 25 13.37 9.60 -24.21
N SER A 26 13.24 8.83 -25.28
CA SER A 26 13.18 9.37 -26.65
C SER A 26 11.93 10.26 -26.87
N GLN A 27 10.79 9.92 -26.27
CA GLN A 27 9.58 10.75 -26.34
C GLN A 27 9.74 12.05 -25.55
N LEU A 28 10.36 12.02 -24.37
CA LEU A 28 10.62 13.22 -23.59
C LEU A 28 11.50 14.20 -24.34
N GLU A 29 12.62 13.73 -24.90
CA GLU A 29 13.57 14.59 -25.61
C GLU A 29 13.04 15.04 -26.97
N GLY A 30 12.51 14.09 -27.78
CA GLY A 30 12.16 14.36 -29.18
C GLY A 30 10.76 14.94 -29.37
N THR A 31 9.81 14.70 -28.44
CA THR A 31 8.43 15.18 -28.57
C THR A 31 8.14 16.31 -27.59
N PHE A 32 8.52 16.15 -26.33
CA PHE A 32 8.08 17.05 -25.28
C PHE A 32 9.12 18.11 -24.88
N ASP A 33 10.29 18.16 -25.51
CA ASP A 33 11.39 19.11 -25.23
C ASP A 33 11.82 19.11 -23.75
N VAL A 34 11.88 17.92 -23.15
CA VAL A 34 12.39 17.69 -21.79
C VAL A 34 13.63 16.83 -21.88
N LEU A 35 14.80 17.46 -21.66
CA LEU A 35 16.09 16.79 -21.79
C LEU A 35 16.41 15.94 -20.55
N ARG A 36 17.17 14.86 -20.73
CA ARG A 36 17.69 14.03 -19.62
C ARG A 36 18.50 14.80 -18.59
N SER A 37 19.12 15.91 -19.02
CA SER A 37 19.82 16.84 -18.12
C SER A 37 18.90 17.57 -17.14
N GLY A 38 17.59 17.41 -17.24
CA GLY A 38 16.60 18.13 -16.45
C GLY A 38 16.27 19.53 -16.98
N VAL A 39 16.81 19.88 -18.14
CA VAL A 39 16.47 21.15 -18.81
C VAL A 39 15.13 20.98 -19.51
N VAL A 40 14.18 21.85 -19.17
CA VAL A 40 12.88 21.97 -19.84
C VAL A 40 12.96 23.21 -20.74
N ALA A 41 12.79 23.04 -22.04
CA ALA A 41 12.85 24.17 -22.97
C ALA A 41 11.74 25.19 -22.66
N SER A 42 12.11 26.45 -22.43
CA SER A 42 11.20 27.54 -22.08
C SER A 42 10.20 27.87 -23.19
N THR A 43 10.63 27.73 -24.45
CA THR A 43 9.82 27.90 -25.67
C THR A 43 9.37 26.58 -26.26
N GLY A 44 9.53 25.47 -25.52
CA GLY A 44 9.18 24.15 -25.96
C GLY A 44 7.71 23.97 -26.24
N GLY A 45 7.38 23.10 -27.22
CA GLY A 45 6.00 22.73 -27.49
C GLY A 45 5.29 23.58 -28.55
N ALA A 46 5.98 24.46 -29.29
CA ALA A 46 5.35 25.21 -30.41
C ALA A 46 4.86 24.26 -31.52
N HIS A 47 5.55 23.13 -31.73
CA HIS A 47 5.19 22.08 -32.69
C HIS A 47 4.10 21.12 -32.19
N LEU A 48 3.74 21.19 -30.90
CA LEU A 48 2.80 20.26 -30.28
C LEU A 48 1.34 20.62 -30.57
N SER A 49 0.50 19.61 -30.76
CA SER A 49 -0.95 19.75 -30.74
C SER A 49 -1.45 20.20 -29.34
N ALA A 50 -2.68 20.67 -29.25
CA ALA A 50 -3.27 21.07 -27.95
C ALA A 50 -3.24 19.92 -26.93
N ARG A 51 -3.50 18.68 -27.36
CA ARG A 51 -3.43 17.47 -26.51
C ARG A 51 -2.00 17.21 -26.02
N GLN A 52 -1.02 17.27 -26.91
CA GLN A 52 0.38 17.05 -26.55
C GLN A 52 0.93 18.14 -25.64
N ARG A 53 0.48 19.39 -25.80
CA ARG A 53 0.82 20.47 -24.85
C ARG A 53 0.29 20.19 -23.46
N SER A 54 -0.97 19.76 -23.33
CA SER A 54 -1.54 19.35 -22.04
C SER A 54 -0.78 18.16 -21.43
N GLN A 55 -0.32 17.20 -22.25
CA GLN A 55 0.51 16.09 -21.78
C GLN A 55 1.88 16.57 -21.30
N ARG A 56 2.54 17.46 -22.06
CA ARG A 56 3.81 18.07 -21.65
C ARG A 56 3.69 18.83 -20.33
N ASP A 57 2.62 19.60 -20.17
CA ASP A 57 2.37 20.33 -18.93
C ASP A 57 2.27 19.39 -17.72
N LYS A 58 1.61 18.25 -17.87
CA LYS A 58 1.53 17.21 -16.83
C LYS A 58 2.90 16.60 -16.52
N ILE A 59 3.69 16.28 -17.55
CA ILE A 59 5.05 15.75 -17.41
C ILE A 59 5.95 16.74 -16.65
N VAL A 60 5.94 18.00 -17.08
CA VAL A 60 6.74 19.05 -16.46
C VAL A 60 6.33 19.28 -15.00
N ALA A 61 5.02 19.33 -14.73
CA ALA A 61 4.50 19.47 -13.38
C ALA A 61 4.93 18.31 -12.45
N ALA A 62 4.94 17.07 -12.97
CA ALA A 62 5.39 15.91 -12.20
C ALA A 62 6.89 15.95 -11.91
N ILE A 63 7.71 16.34 -12.89
CA ILE A 63 9.17 16.49 -12.71
C ILE A 63 9.48 17.61 -11.70
N GLU A 64 8.79 18.74 -11.81
CA GLU A 64 8.94 19.86 -10.87
C GLU A 64 8.50 19.49 -9.45
N HIS A 65 7.45 18.68 -9.33
CA HIS A 65 7.01 18.15 -8.05
C HIS A 65 8.08 17.28 -7.37
N LYS A 66 8.71 16.35 -8.12
CA LYS A 66 9.85 15.56 -7.64
C LYS A 66 11.04 16.44 -7.24
N ARG A 67 11.31 17.53 -7.98
CA ARG A 67 12.34 18.50 -7.63
C ARG A 67 12.01 19.27 -6.35
N ALA A 68 10.74 19.63 -6.14
CA ALA A 68 10.28 20.28 -4.91
C ALA A 68 10.44 19.37 -3.67
N SER A 69 10.42 18.05 -3.87
CA SER A 69 10.74 17.06 -2.82
C SER A 69 12.24 16.88 -2.56
N GLY A 70 13.11 17.64 -3.26
CA GLY A 70 14.56 17.67 -3.03
C GLY A 70 15.39 16.88 -4.04
N MET A 71 14.82 16.27 -5.08
CA MET A 71 15.57 15.56 -6.12
C MET A 71 16.34 16.53 -7.02
N ALA A 72 17.55 16.14 -7.43
CA ALA A 72 18.30 16.86 -8.47
C ALA A 72 17.56 16.78 -9.83
N ALA A 73 17.75 17.77 -10.71
CA ALA A 73 17.02 17.86 -11.97
C ALA A 73 17.17 16.61 -12.86
N VAL A 74 18.38 16.08 -12.99
CA VAL A 74 18.67 14.84 -13.75
C VAL A 74 18.01 13.63 -13.11
N GLU A 75 18.05 13.56 -11.79
CA GLU A 75 17.45 12.48 -11.01
C GLU A 75 15.92 12.48 -11.15
N ALA A 76 15.27 13.64 -11.06
CA ALA A 76 13.83 13.78 -11.19
C ALA A 76 13.31 13.32 -12.57
N VAL A 77 14.02 13.63 -13.67
CA VAL A 77 13.66 13.16 -15.02
C VAL A 77 13.86 11.66 -15.13
N THR A 78 14.97 11.12 -14.62
CA THR A 78 15.27 9.68 -14.66
C THR A 78 14.24 8.90 -13.87
N ASP A 79 13.85 9.41 -12.71
CA ASP A 79 12.87 8.79 -11.84
C ASP A 79 11.45 8.82 -12.45
N TYR A 80 11.09 9.95 -13.09
CA TYR A 80 9.83 10.04 -13.84
C TYR A 80 9.73 9.00 -14.97
N VAL A 81 10.80 8.84 -15.78
CA VAL A 81 10.83 7.82 -16.86
C VAL A 81 10.68 6.43 -16.28
N ARG A 82 11.37 6.15 -15.17
CA ARG A 82 11.32 4.85 -14.50
C ARG A 82 9.93 4.55 -13.95
N ASP A 83 9.27 5.52 -13.33
CA ASP A 83 7.91 5.35 -12.81
C ASP A 83 6.91 5.11 -13.95
N ALA A 84 7.03 5.84 -15.06
CA ALA A 84 6.21 5.62 -16.24
C ALA A 84 6.43 4.23 -16.85
N ALA A 85 7.69 3.77 -16.96
CA ALA A 85 8.03 2.45 -17.47
C ALA A 85 7.52 1.34 -16.53
N PHE A 86 7.69 1.51 -15.23
CA PHE A 86 7.20 0.58 -14.22
C PHE A 86 5.67 0.44 -14.25
N THR A 87 4.97 1.56 -14.19
CA THR A 87 3.50 1.59 -14.20
C THR A 87 2.96 0.97 -15.49
N THR A 88 3.56 1.30 -16.64
CA THR A 88 3.18 0.72 -17.94
C THR A 88 3.36 -0.79 -17.94
N LEU A 89 4.56 -1.28 -17.57
CA LEU A 89 4.83 -2.72 -17.53
C LEU A 89 3.85 -3.46 -16.62
N ASN A 90 3.64 -2.96 -15.40
CA ASN A 90 2.76 -3.63 -14.46
C ASN A 90 1.29 -3.63 -14.88
N ARG A 91 0.81 -2.61 -15.57
CA ARG A 91 -0.55 -2.62 -16.14
C ARG A 91 -0.72 -3.71 -17.19
N PHE A 92 0.25 -3.88 -18.08
CA PHE A 92 0.19 -4.94 -19.09
C PHE A 92 0.38 -6.32 -18.47
N VAL A 93 1.25 -6.47 -17.49
CA VAL A 93 1.39 -7.70 -16.69
C VAL A 93 0.08 -8.02 -15.96
N ALA A 94 -0.54 -7.03 -15.33
CA ALA A 94 -1.82 -7.20 -14.65
C ALA A 94 -2.92 -7.66 -15.62
N LEU A 95 -3.09 -6.99 -16.78
CA LEU A 95 -4.04 -7.42 -17.80
C LEU A 95 -3.76 -8.85 -18.30
N LYS A 96 -2.48 -9.22 -18.45
CA LYS A 96 -2.10 -10.58 -18.86
C LYS A 96 -2.45 -11.61 -17.79
N MET A 97 -2.28 -11.28 -16.50
CA MET A 97 -2.71 -12.12 -15.39
C MET A 97 -4.24 -12.23 -15.30
N LEU A 98 -4.96 -11.14 -15.53
CA LEU A 98 -6.42 -11.12 -15.55
C LEU A 98 -6.98 -11.98 -16.71
N GLU A 99 -6.40 -11.85 -17.90
CA GLU A 99 -6.72 -12.67 -19.06
C GLU A 99 -6.48 -14.16 -18.80
N SER A 100 -5.31 -14.51 -18.24
CA SER A 100 -4.96 -15.90 -17.90
C SER A 100 -5.89 -16.53 -16.86
N ARG A 101 -6.55 -15.71 -16.04
CA ARG A 101 -7.51 -16.14 -14.99
C ARG A 101 -8.97 -16.06 -15.43
N GLU A 102 -9.21 -15.70 -16.70
CA GLU A 102 -10.56 -15.53 -17.25
C GLU A 102 -11.38 -14.44 -16.52
N LEU A 103 -10.70 -13.43 -15.97
CA LEU A 103 -11.33 -12.27 -15.33
C LEU A 103 -11.61 -11.14 -16.34
N VAL A 104 -10.95 -11.17 -17.48
CA VAL A 104 -11.20 -10.34 -18.65
C VAL A 104 -11.19 -11.19 -19.90
N GLN A 105 -11.85 -10.72 -20.95
CA GLN A 105 -11.72 -11.28 -22.29
C GLN A 105 -10.27 -11.19 -22.79
N GLU A 106 -9.88 -12.09 -23.72
CA GLU A 106 -8.57 -12.02 -24.35
C GLU A 106 -8.28 -10.61 -24.86
N CYS A 107 -7.24 -9.99 -24.33
CA CYS A 107 -6.90 -8.60 -24.63
C CYS A 107 -5.40 -8.40 -24.96
N ILE A 108 -4.49 -9.15 -24.32
CA ILE A 108 -3.03 -9.00 -24.45
C ILE A 108 -2.41 -10.09 -25.32
N THR A 109 -2.92 -11.33 -25.26
CA THR A 109 -2.32 -12.48 -25.96
C THR A 109 -2.24 -12.26 -27.46
N LYS A 110 -3.31 -11.78 -28.10
CA LYS A 110 -3.35 -11.55 -29.55
C LYS A 110 -3.36 -10.06 -29.94
N GLY A 111 -3.22 -9.15 -28.97
CA GLY A 111 -3.18 -7.72 -29.25
C GLY A 111 -4.39 -7.23 -30.05
N GLU A 112 -4.16 -6.59 -31.19
CA GLU A 112 -5.22 -6.09 -32.11
C GLU A 112 -6.12 -7.21 -32.69
N GLN A 113 -5.72 -8.48 -32.58
CA GLN A 113 -6.49 -9.64 -33.03
C GLN A 113 -7.23 -10.32 -31.86
N SER A 114 -7.25 -9.71 -30.67
CA SER A 114 -7.90 -10.27 -29.49
C SER A 114 -9.42 -10.24 -29.58
N VAL A 115 -10.07 -11.24 -28.98
CA VAL A 115 -11.53 -11.35 -28.93
C VAL A 115 -12.15 -10.11 -28.28
N GLY A 116 -11.61 -9.67 -27.14
CA GLY A 116 -12.13 -8.50 -26.42
C GLY A 116 -12.06 -7.22 -27.26
N TYR A 117 -10.99 -7.02 -28.05
CA TYR A 117 -10.92 -5.86 -28.94
C TYR A 117 -11.92 -5.94 -30.08
N HIS A 118 -12.13 -7.13 -30.66
CA HIS A 118 -13.17 -7.30 -31.71
C HIS A 118 -14.57 -7.05 -31.18
N GLU A 119 -14.90 -7.49 -29.96
CA GLU A 119 -16.16 -7.19 -29.30
C GLU A 119 -16.32 -5.67 -29.07
N PHE A 120 -15.27 -5.00 -28.59
CA PHE A 120 -15.25 -3.55 -28.39
C PHE A 120 -15.49 -2.79 -29.71
N CYS A 121 -14.86 -3.23 -30.82
CA CYS A 121 -15.12 -2.67 -32.15
C CYS A 121 -16.55 -2.94 -32.64
N GLY A 122 -17.14 -4.06 -32.23
CA GLY A 122 -18.56 -4.36 -32.51
C GLY A 122 -19.51 -3.37 -31.86
N MET A 123 -19.19 -2.94 -30.63
CA MET A 123 -19.97 -1.92 -29.92
C MET A 123 -19.69 -0.49 -30.42
N ALA A 124 -18.48 -0.22 -30.94
CA ALA A 124 -18.03 1.09 -31.42
C ALA A 124 -17.33 0.95 -32.80
N PRO A 125 -18.09 0.74 -33.90
CA PRO A 125 -17.52 0.36 -35.19
C PRO A 125 -16.47 1.31 -35.79
N GLY A 126 -16.52 2.60 -35.45
CA GLY A 126 -15.52 3.59 -35.90
C GLY A 126 -14.14 3.42 -35.26
N VAL A 127 -14.02 2.70 -34.16
CA VAL A 127 -12.77 2.55 -33.41
C VAL A 127 -11.76 1.70 -34.16
N GLY A 128 -12.20 0.63 -34.82
CA GLY A 128 -11.33 -0.25 -35.62
C GLY A 128 -10.70 0.41 -36.85
N LEU A 129 -11.22 1.59 -37.27
CA LEU A 129 -10.71 2.36 -38.40
C LEU A 129 -9.67 3.42 -38.02
N LEU A 130 -9.39 3.59 -36.74
CA LEU A 130 -8.44 4.60 -36.25
C LEU A 130 -7.00 4.22 -36.65
N PRO A 131 -6.18 5.18 -37.12
CA PRO A 131 -4.81 4.94 -37.52
C PRO A 131 -3.91 4.58 -36.32
N ASP A 132 -2.75 3.98 -36.61
CA ASP A 132 -1.66 3.74 -35.66
C ASP A 132 -2.05 2.93 -34.42
N ALA A 133 -2.95 1.94 -34.55
CA ALA A 133 -3.48 1.15 -33.45
C ALA A 133 -4.19 2.00 -32.35
N ALA A 134 -4.62 3.23 -32.67
CA ALA A 134 -5.30 4.10 -31.72
C ALA A 134 -6.60 3.50 -31.21
N GLY A 135 -7.27 2.67 -32.00
CA GLY A 135 -8.47 1.94 -31.57
C GLY A 135 -8.17 0.90 -30.49
N TYR A 136 -7.11 0.12 -30.67
CA TYR A 136 -6.68 -0.85 -29.67
C TYR A 136 -6.20 -0.17 -28.37
N ARG A 137 -5.49 0.95 -28.52
CA ARG A 137 -5.14 1.78 -27.36
C ARG A 137 -6.39 2.24 -26.59
N LEU A 138 -7.42 2.72 -27.28
CA LEU A 138 -8.68 3.13 -26.62
C LEU A 138 -9.35 1.96 -25.89
N TYR A 139 -9.34 0.77 -26.47
CA TYR A 139 -9.82 -0.45 -25.84
C TYR A 139 -9.07 -0.74 -24.54
N VAL A 140 -7.74 -0.78 -24.60
CA VAL A 140 -6.92 -1.03 -23.39
C VAL A 140 -7.10 0.08 -22.35
N GLU A 141 -7.19 1.34 -22.78
CA GLU A 141 -7.48 2.47 -21.89
C GLU A 141 -8.86 2.35 -21.25
N SER A 142 -9.87 1.78 -21.91
CA SER A 142 -11.19 1.52 -21.32
C SER A 142 -11.14 0.44 -20.23
N LEU A 143 -10.32 -0.59 -20.43
CA LEU A 143 -10.07 -1.58 -19.37
C LEU A 143 -9.38 -0.94 -18.14
N PHE A 144 -8.43 -0.02 -18.35
CA PHE A 144 -7.83 0.71 -17.25
C PHE A 144 -8.85 1.55 -16.50
N ASP A 145 -9.77 2.23 -17.19
CA ASP A 145 -10.83 3.01 -16.56
C ASP A 145 -11.77 2.12 -15.73
N GLU A 146 -12.10 0.92 -16.22
CA GLU A 146 -12.91 -0.06 -15.50
C GLU A 146 -12.20 -0.51 -14.21
N PHE A 147 -10.95 -0.98 -14.31
CA PHE A 147 -10.20 -1.44 -13.15
C PHE A 147 -9.80 -0.33 -12.18
N SER A 148 -9.69 0.91 -12.64
CA SER A 148 -9.38 2.05 -11.76
C SER A 148 -10.47 2.31 -10.72
N THR A 149 -11.66 1.78 -10.91
CA THR A 149 -12.77 1.89 -9.93
C THR A 149 -12.50 1.12 -8.64
N GLU A 150 -11.62 0.09 -8.69
CA GLU A 150 -11.26 -0.75 -7.54
C GLU A 150 -9.76 -0.70 -7.23
N ILE A 151 -8.89 -0.65 -8.27
CA ILE A 151 -7.42 -0.60 -8.12
C ILE A 151 -6.89 0.72 -8.69
N LYS A 152 -7.38 1.82 -8.13
CA LYS A 152 -7.02 3.17 -8.59
C LYS A 152 -5.51 3.39 -8.58
N VAL A 153 -4.82 2.91 -7.57
CA VAL A 153 -3.36 3.10 -7.38
C VAL A 153 -2.53 2.62 -8.57
N LEU A 154 -3.00 1.62 -9.34
CA LEU A 154 -2.30 1.12 -10.53
C LEU A 154 -2.92 1.63 -11.84
N PHE A 155 -4.25 1.69 -11.93
CA PHE A 155 -4.93 1.90 -13.21
C PHE A 155 -5.41 3.35 -13.45
N ASP A 156 -5.17 4.29 -12.53
CA ASP A 156 -5.56 5.69 -12.71
C ASP A 156 -4.85 6.33 -13.92
N ARG A 157 -5.61 6.58 -14.98
CA ARG A 157 -5.10 7.29 -16.17
C ARG A 157 -4.85 8.78 -15.92
N GLY A 158 -5.34 9.32 -14.82
CA GLY A 158 -5.06 10.67 -14.36
C GLY A 158 -3.68 10.84 -13.75
N ASP A 159 -3.04 9.74 -13.34
CA ASP A 159 -1.68 9.72 -12.82
C ASP A 159 -0.67 10.25 -13.85
N SER A 160 0.32 11.01 -13.38
CA SER A 160 1.38 11.58 -14.20
C SER A 160 2.22 10.51 -14.92
N ALA A 161 2.46 9.36 -14.31
CA ALA A 161 3.15 8.22 -14.92
C ALA A 161 2.37 7.59 -16.09
N SER A 162 1.04 7.88 -16.22
CA SER A 162 0.17 7.38 -17.27
C SER A 162 0.19 8.24 -18.54
N VAL A 163 0.89 9.36 -18.55
CA VAL A 163 0.88 10.31 -19.68
C VAL A 163 1.60 9.74 -20.90
N LEU A 164 2.71 9.02 -20.66
CA LEU A 164 3.48 8.36 -21.71
C LEU A 164 2.82 7.04 -22.10
N TRP A 165 2.75 6.79 -23.41
CA TRP A 165 2.30 5.54 -23.98
C TRP A 165 3.37 5.01 -24.93
N PRO A 166 3.67 3.71 -24.94
CA PRO A 166 4.68 3.15 -25.83
C PRO A 166 4.35 3.43 -27.30
N LYS A 167 5.35 3.80 -28.11
CA LYS A 167 5.20 3.88 -29.57
C LYS A 167 4.79 2.51 -30.13
N ARG A 168 4.13 2.49 -31.29
CA ARG A 168 3.59 1.27 -31.89
C ARG A 168 4.61 0.12 -31.92
N GLN A 169 5.79 0.36 -32.46
CA GLN A 169 6.84 -0.67 -32.53
C GLN A 169 7.26 -1.16 -31.13
N THR A 170 7.46 -0.25 -30.18
CA THR A 170 7.79 -0.57 -28.78
C THR A 170 6.69 -1.42 -28.16
N PHE A 171 5.45 -1.08 -28.43
CA PHE A 171 4.28 -1.79 -27.90
C PHE A 171 4.18 -3.22 -28.46
N GLU A 172 4.35 -3.41 -29.77
CA GLU A 172 4.37 -4.72 -30.41
C GLU A 172 5.46 -5.63 -29.82
N VAL A 173 6.68 -5.08 -29.61
CA VAL A 173 7.78 -5.82 -28.97
C VAL A 173 7.46 -6.14 -27.51
N LEU A 174 6.86 -5.21 -26.76
CA LEU A 174 6.43 -5.46 -25.38
C LEU A 174 5.42 -6.61 -25.29
N LEU A 175 4.41 -6.62 -26.16
CA LEU A 175 3.46 -7.73 -26.23
C LEU A 175 4.15 -9.05 -26.59
N ALA A 176 5.10 -9.05 -27.52
CA ALA A 176 5.86 -10.25 -27.87
C ALA A 176 6.68 -10.79 -26.68
N ILE A 177 7.28 -9.92 -25.87
CA ILE A 177 7.99 -10.31 -24.63
C ILE A 177 7.01 -10.99 -23.66
N LEU A 178 5.86 -10.37 -23.38
CA LEU A 178 4.87 -10.89 -22.43
C LEU A 178 4.22 -12.20 -22.91
N ASN A 179 4.15 -12.41 -24.21
CA ASN A 179 3.58 -13.61 -24.84
C ASN A 179 4.62 -14.67 -25.21
N SER A 180 5.88 -14.53 -24.72
CA SER A 180 6.90 -15.53 -24.98
C SER A 180 6.52 -16.90 -24.41
N GLN A 181 6.90 -17.98 -25.12
CA GLN A 181 6.56 -19.34 -24.73
C GLN A 181 7.09 -19.72 -23.34
N ASP A 182 8.26 -19.17 -22.96
CA ASP A 182 8.88 -19.39 -21.65
C ASP A 182 8.02 -18.87 -20.47
N LEU A 183 7.05 -17.98 -20.75
CA LEU A 183 6.16 -17.39 -19.77
C LEU A 183 4.72 -17.94 -19.81
N SER A 184 4.44 -18.94 -20.64
CA SER A 184 3.05 -19.41 -20.88
C SER A 184 2.32 -19.88 -19.62
N GLY A 185 3.02 -20.47 -18.63
CA GLY A 185 2.43 -20.96 -17.38
C GLY A 185 2.51 -20.00 -16.19
N VAL A 186 3.12 -18.84 -16.37
CA VAL A 186 3.49 -17.94 -15.26
C VAL A 186 2.34 -17.06 -14.79
N TRP A 187 1.47 -16.65 -15.71
CA TRP A 187 0.48 -15.60 -15.48
C TRP A 187 -0.68 -16.00 -14.55
N GLY A 188 -0.88 -17.31 -14.35
CA GLY A 188 -1.84 -17.85 -13.39
C GLY A 188 -1.38 -17.81 -11.93
N GLU A 189 -0.07 -17.63 -11.68
CA GLU A 189 0.52 -17.70 -10.35
C GLU A 189 0.43 -16.35 -9.62
N ASP A 190 0.02 -16.37 -8.33
CA ASP A 190 -0.12 -15.14 -7.53
C ASP A 190 1.21 -14.43 -7.28
N GLU A 191 2.32 -15.19 -7.22
CA GLU A 191 3.65 -14.65 -6.98
C GLU A 191 4.25 -13.87 -8.17
N THR A 192 3.70 -14.04 -9.38
CA THR A 192 4.30 -13.52 -10.62
C THR A 192 4.52 -12.01 -10.58
N ILE A 193 3.52 -11.25 -10.15
CA ILE A 193 3.64 -9.80 -10.10
C ILE A 193 4.72 -9.33 -9.10
N GLY A 194 4.88 -10.04 -7.99
CA GLY A 194 5.95 -9.80 -7.01
C GLY A 194 7.34 -10.04 -7.60
N TRP A 195 7.51 -11.09 -8.42
CA TRP A 195 8.76 -11.35 -9.14
C TRP A 195 9.07 -10.30 -10.21
N VAL A 196 8.07 -9.85 -10.98
CA VAL A 196 8.22 -8.74 -11.93
C VAL A 196 8.70 -7.49 -11.21
N TYR A 197 8.10 -7.14 -10.08
CA TYR A 197 8.54 -6.02 -9.24
C TYR A 197 10.00 -6.20 -8.79
N GLN A 198 10.36 -7.35 -8.26
CA GLN A 198 11.72 -7.61 -7.76
C GLN A 198 12.78 -7.52 -8.86
N PHE A 199 12.46 -8.04 -10.05
CA PHE A 199 13.38 -8.06 -11.18
C PHE A 199 13.41 -6.75 -11.98
N PHE A 200 12.48 -5.83 -11.72
CA PHE A 200 12.50 -4.53 -12.36
C PHE A 200 13.80 -3.75 -12.05
N ASN A 201 14.30 -3.83 -10.83
CA ASN A 201 15.64 -3.34 -10.48
C ASN A 201 16.67 -4.48 -10.61
N SER A 202 17.69 -4.26 -11.44
CA SER A 202 18.67 -5.32 -11.73
C SER A 202 19.56 -5.64 -10.53
N GLY A 203 20.05 -6.90 -10.48
CA GLY A 203 21.06 -7.30 -9.48
C GLY A 203 22.34 -6.48 -9.55
N GLU A 204 22.76 -6.09 -10.77
CA GLU A 204 23.92 -5.24 -11.02
C GLU A 204 23.73 -3.83 -10.46
N GLU A 205 22.54 -3.24 -10.66
CA GLU A 205 22.20 -1.92 -10.10
C GLU A 205 22.28 -1.94 -8.57
N ARG A 206 21.74 -2.96 -7.93
CA ARG A 206 21.84 -3.16 -6.47
C ARG A 206 23.28 -3.32 -5.99
N LYS A 207 24.10 -4.10 -6.72
CA LYS A 207 25.52 -4.29 -6.42
C LYS A 207 26.30 -2.99 -6.52
N LYS A 208 26.10 -2.24 -7.60
CA LYS A 208 26.73 -0.93 -7.83
C LYS A 208 26.40 0.07 -6.72
N MET A 209 25.11 0.17 -6.31
CA MET A 209 24.72 1.05 -5.21
C MET A 209 25.43 0.70 -3.89
N ARG A 210 25.67 -0.59 -3.62
CA ARG A 210 26.39 -1.04 -2.41
C ARG A 210 27.88 -0.77 -2.48
N GLU A 211 28.47 -0.82 -3.67
CA GLU A 211 29.90 -0.53 -3.90
C GLU A 211 30.18 0.99 -3.80
N GLU A 212 29.23 1.83 -4.24
CA GLU A 212 29.37 3.29 -4.21
C GLU A 212 29.22 3.90 -2.81
N SER A 213 28.45 3.26 -1.92
CA SER A 213 28.23 3.75 -0.55
C SER A 213 27.94 2.63 0.42
N GLN A 214 28.49 2.69 1.65
CA GLN A 214 28.20 1.72 2.72
C GLN A 214 26.77 1.83 3.22
N ALA A 215 26.26 3.05 3.42
CA ALA A 215 24.87 3.31 3.81
C ALA A 215 24.06 3.83 2.61
N PRO A 216 22.73 3.58 2.55
CA PRO A 216 21.86 4.18 1.56
C PRO A 216 21.93 5.71 1.62
N ARG A 217 22.02 6.36 0.47
CA ARG A 217 22.06 7.83 0.40
C ARG A 217 20.68 8.46 0.60
N ASN A 218 19.65 7.76 0.14
CA ASN A 218 18.26 8.21 0.18
C ASN A 218 17.29 7.00 0.25
N SER A 219 15.99 7.28 0.39
CA SER A 219 14.88 6.30 0.45
C SER A 219 14.89 5.31 -0.70
N ARG A 220 15.14 5.78 -1.93
CA ARG A 220 15.21 4.91 -3.10
C ARG A 220 16.31 3.87 -3.00
N GLU A 221 17.52 4.27 -2.60
CA GLU A 221 18.61 3.30 -2.39
C GLU A 221 18.28 2.33 -1.26
N LEU A 222 17.64 2.83 -0.20
CA LEU A 222 17.19 1.99 0.91
C LEU A 222 16.20 0.92 0.40
N ALA A 223 15.18 1.32 -0.37
CA ALA A 223 14.21 0.41 -0.95
C ALA A 223 14.87 -0.61 -1.90
N VAL A 224 15.65 -0.15 -2.89
CA VAL A 224 16.26 -1.03 -3.90
C VAL A 224 17.26 -2.02 -3.28
N ARG A 225 18.06 -1.59 -2.30
CA ARG A 225 19.05 -2.46 -1.62
C ARG A 225 18.42 -3.56 -0.78
N ASN A 226 17.23 -3.31 -0.22
CA ASN A 226 16.51 -4.21 0.67
C ASN A 226 15.34 -4.93 -0.02
N GLN A 227 15.24 -4.86 -1.33
CA GLN A 227 14.23 -5.55 -2.12
C GLN A 227 14.54 -7.06 -2.20
N PHE A 228 14.04 -7.81 -1.23
CA PHE A 228 14.19 -9.26 -1.15
C PHE A 228 12.83 -9.95 -1.10
N PHE A 229 12.68 -11.00 -1.90
CA PHE A 229 11.52 -11.87 -1.83
C PHE A 229 11.57 -12.74 -0.56
N THR A 230 10.51 -12.69 0.24
CA THR A 230 10.39 -13.54 1.43
C THR A 230 9.99 -14.96 1.00
N PRO A 231 10.79 -15.99 1.30
CA PRO A 231 10.44 -17.38 0.95
C PRO A 231 9.10 -17.78 1.56
N ARG A 232 8.29 -18.52 0.79
CA ARG A 232 6.93 -18.92 1.20
C ARG A 232 6.88 -19.63 2.56
N TYR A 233 7.80 -20.56 2.82
CA TYR A 233 7.84 -21.29 4.10
C TYR A 233 8.09 -20.36 5.31
N VAL A 234 8.83 -19.25 5.10
CA VAL A 234 9.06 -18.25 6.15
C VAL A 234 7.80 -17.46 6.41
N VAL A 235 7.11 -17.03 5.34
CA VAL A 235 5.83 -16.35 5.45
C VAL A 235 4.83 -17.22 6.20
N GLN A 236 4.70 -18.49 5.81
CA GLN A 236 3.81 -19.45 6.45
C GLN A 236 4.20 -19.65 7.92
N PHE A 237 5.48 -19.92 8.21
CA PHE A 237 5.93 -20.13 9.59
C PHE A 237 5.58 -18.95 10.50
N LEU A 238 5.88 -17.72 10.09
CA LEU A 238 5.61 -16.54 10.92
C LEU A 238 4.11 -16.30 11.09
N THR A 239 3.33 -16.44 10.03
CA THR A 239 1.89 -16.19 10.09
C THR A 239 1.15 -17.29 10.85
N ASP A 240 1.52 -18.56 10.69
CA ASP A 240 0.95 -19.68 11.45
C ASP A 240 1.19 -19.53 12.96
N ASN A 241 2.38 -19.03 13.33
CA ASN A 241 2.78 -18.85 14.73
C ASN A 241 2.44 -17.44 15.29
N THR A 242 1.72 -16.62 14.54
CA THR A 242 1.15 -15.35 15.01
C THR A 242 -0.36 -15.33 14.81
N LEU A 243 -0.87 -15.06 13.62
CA LEU A 243 -2.31 -15.05 13.34
C LEU A 243 -2.96 -16.41 13.65
N GLY A 244 -2.35 -17.50 13.19
CA GLY A 244 -2.82 -18.86 13.49
C GLY A 244 -2.85 -19.14 14.99
N ARG A 245 -1.76 -18.83 15.68
CA ARG A 245 -1.65 -18.98 17.15
C ARG A 245 -2.69 -18.13 17.89
N LEU A 246 -2.86 -16.88 17.51
CA LEU A 246 -3.84 -15.97 18.11
C LEU A 246 -5.25 -16.59 18.05
N TRP A 247 -5.61 -17.17 16.91
CA TRP A 247 -6.91 -17.82 16.75
C TRP A 247 -7.04 -19.11 17.57
N VAL A 248 -5.97 -19.92 17.62
CA VAL A 248 -5.93 -21.13 18.48
C VAL A 248 -6.07 -20.77 19.96
N GLU A 249 -5.43 -19.71 20.43
CA GLU A 249 -5.56 -19.21 21.80
C GLU A 249 -6.99 -18.72 22.12
N MET A 250 -7.74 -18.23 21.14
CA MET A 250 -9.13 -17.78 21.28
C MET A 250 -10.16 -18.93 21.25
N TYR A 251 -9.94 -19.92 20.38
CA TYR A 251 -10.94 -20.95 20.08
C TYR A 251 -10.54 -22.37 20.55
N GLY A 252 -9.30 -22.54 21.00
CA GLY A 252 -8.75 -23.81 21.46
C GLY A 252 -8.25 -24.71 20.33
N GLU A 253 -7.66 -25.84 20.69
CA GLU A 253 -7.02 -26.79 19.76
C GLU A 253 -7.98 -27.50 18.78
N LYS A 254 -9.29 -27.39 18.99
CA LYS A 254 -10.30 -27.97 18.10
C LYS A 254 -10.59 -27.14 16.87
N THR A 255 -9.96 -25.97 16.73
CA THR A 255 -10.10 -25.11 15.56
C THR A 255 -9.67 -25.83 14.29
N ARG A 256 -10.42 -25.62 13.20
CA ARG A 256 -10.06 -26.13 11.87
C ARG A 256 -8.79 -25.48 11.32
N LEU A 257 -8.46 -24.29 11.80
CA LEU A 257 -7.32 -23.51 11.34
C LEU A 257 -5.98 -24.24 11.53
N ILE A 258 -5.81 -25.01 12.60
CA ILE A 258 -4.60 -25.81 12.85
C ILE A 258 -4.26 -26.71 11.65
N LYS A 259 -5.26 -27.26 10.96
CA LYS A 259 -5.02 -28.12 9.79
C LYS A 259 -4.50 -27.37 8.57
N LEU A 260 -4.69 -26.06 8.52
CA LEU A 260 -4.21 -25.18 7.44
C LEU A 260 -2.82 -24.62 7.76
N CYS A 261 -2.46 -24.52 9.04
CA CYS A 261 -1.17 -24.00 9.52
C CYS A 261 -0.12 -25.10 9.47
N GLU A 262 0.54 -25.28 8.32
CA GLU A 262 1.54 -26.34 8.07
C GLU A 262 2.75 -26.24 9.01
N TYR A 263 3.11 -25.02 9.42
CA TYR A 263 4.30 -24.74 10.25
C TYR A 263 3.93 -24.31 11.68
N PHE A 264 2.73 -24.65 12.14
CA PHE A 264 2.33 -24.35 13.51
C PHE A 264 3.19 -25.13 14.51
N VAL A 265 3.78 -24.40 15.47
CA VAL A 265 4.59 -24.99 16.53
C VAL A 265 3.73 -25.17 17.78
N ASP A 266 3.53 -26.41 18.19
CA ASP A 266 2.88 -26.70 19.46
C ASP A 266 3.80 -26.27 20.62
N SER A 267 3.29 -25.45 21.54
CA SER A 267 4.04 -24.95 22.71
C SER A 267 4.16 -25.99 23.84
N GLY A 268 3.68 -27.20 23.64
CA GLY A 268 3.70 -28.25 24.66
C GLY A 268 2.80 -27.91 25.87
N ASN A 269 3.10 -28.50 27.02
CA ASN A 269 2.27 -28.42 28.24
C ASN A 269 2.21 -27.04 28.96
N GLU A 270 2.68 -25.95 28.35
CA GLU A 270 2.44 -24.63 28.92
C GLU A 270 0.99 -24.24 28.69
N SER A 271 0.18 -24.27 29.75
CA SER A 271 -1.21 -23.80 29.72
C SER A 271 -1.22 -22.29 29.47
N THR A 272 -1.25 -21.90 28.19
CA THR A 272 -1.47 -20.50 27.83
C THR A 272 -2.89 -20.13 28.30
N PRO A 273 -3.07 -19.06 29.08
CA PRO A 273 -4.42 -18.65 29.49
C PRO A 273 -5.26 -18.37 28.25
N PRO A 274 -6.53 -18.81 28.26
CA PRO A 274 -7.43 -18.62 27.12
C PRO A 274 -7.55 -17.11 26.83
N ARG A 275 -7.31 -16.75 25.56
CA ARG A 275 -7.45 -15.39 25.08
C ARG A 275 -8.93 -15.03 24.94
N PRO A 276 -9.34 -13.79 25.25
CA PRO A 276 -10.69 -13.32 24.95
C PRO A 276 -10.97 -13.47 23.45
N ARG A 277 -12.13 -14.04 23.10
CA ARG A 277 -12.57 -14.12 21.71
C ARG A 277 -12.79 -12.72 21.14
N LYS A 278 -12.58 -12.55 19.85
CA LYS A 278 -12.78 -11.31 19.10
C LYS A 278 -13.56 -11.62 17.82
N ASP A 279 -14.40 -10.68 17.38
CA ASP A 279 -15.03 -10.81 16.06
C ASP A 279 -13.95 -10.72 14.98
N PRO A 280 -13.95 -11.59 13.96
CA PRO A 280 -12.93 -11.52 12.89
C PRO A 280 -12.82 -10.16 12.21
N ARG A 281 -13.90 -9.39 12.12
CA ARG A 281 -13.89 -8.03 11.53
C ARG A 281 -13.05 -7.03 12.32
N ASP A 282 -12.79 -7.31 13.60
CA ASP A 282 -12.01 -6.44 14.47
C ASP A 282 -10.54 -6.87 14.57
N LEU A 283 -10.14 -7.99 13.92
CA LEU A 283 -8.75 -8.42 13.85
C LEU A 283 -7.96 -7.53 12.89
N ARG A 284 -6.84 -6.97 13.37
CA ARG A 284 -5.99 -6.09 12.57
C ARG A 284 -4.58 -6.65 12.46
N ILE A 285 -4.12 -6.83 11.23
CA ILE A 285 -2.83 -7.40 10.88
C ILE A 285 -2.02 -6.35 10.12
N LEU A 286 -0.83 -6.02 10.62
CA LEU A 286 0.08 -5.05 10.00
C LEU A 286 1.33 -5.71 9.44
N ASP A 287 1.70 -5.33 8.23
CA ASP A 287 3.07 -5.46 7.70
C ASP A 287 3.66 -4.06 7.49
N PRO A 288 4.58 -3.61 8.39
CA PRO A 288 5.11 -2.24 8.35
C PRO A 288 6.18 -2.00 7.27
N ALA A 289 6.55 -3.03 6.51
CA ALA A 289 7.48 -2.99 5.36
C ALA A 289 7.04 -4.03 4.33
N CYS A 290 5.81 -3.87 3.81
CA CYS A 290 5.04 -4.95 3.19
C CYS A 290 5.59 -5.44 1.84
N GLY A 291 6.45 -4.68 1.17
CA GLY A 291 6.92 -5.04 -0.16
C GLY A 291 5.77 -5.34 -1.10
N SER A 292 5.80 -6.50 -1.75
CA SER A 292 4.72 -6.98 -2.62
C SER A 292 3.57 -7.70 -1.89
N GLY A 293 3.52 -7.63 -0.54
CA GLY A 293 2.38 -8.08 0.25
C GLY A 293 2.34 -9.56 0.61
N HIS A 294 3.46 -10.28 0.65
CA HIS A 294 3.47 -11.74 0.88
C HIS A 294 2.86 -12.17 2.20
N PHE A 295 3.15 -11.49 3.30
CA PHE A 295 2.53 -11.77 4.59
C PHE A 295 1.02 -11.48 4.57
N LEU A 296 0.62 -10.40 3.92
CA LEU A 296 -0.78 -10.03 3.79
C LEU A 296 -1.58 -11.03 2.96
N LEU A 297 -0.98 -11.55 1.86
CA LEU A 297 -1.61 -12.57 1.02
C LEU A 297 -1.86 -13.88 1.78
N TYR A 298 -0.89 -14.35 2.56
CA TYR A 298 -1.09 -15.57 3.34
C TYR A 298 -2.01 -15.34 4.55
N SER A 299 -1.95 -14.16 5.17
CA SER A 299 -2.92 -13.78 6.21
C SER A 299 -4.34 -13.75 5.67
N PHE A 300 -4.53 -13.32 4.41
CA PHE A 300 -5.83 -13.38 3.72
C PHE A 300 -6.38 -14.80 3.68
N ASP A 301 -5.53 -15.80 3.37
CA ASP A 301 -5.94 -17.19 3.29
C ASP A 301 -6.39 -17.73 4.64
N LEU A 302 -5.66 -17.42 5.72
CA LEU A 302 -6.05 -17.82 7.07
C LEU A 302 -7.33 -17.10 7.52
N LEU A 303 -7.49 -15.83 7.17
CA LEU A 303 -8.69 -15.05 7.51
C LEU A 303 -9.95 -15.60 6.85
N LEU A 304 -9.88 -16.10 5.60
CA LEU A 304 -11.02 -16.78 4.97
C LEU A 304 -11.55 -17.93 5.85
N ALA A 305 -10.65 -18.77 6.36
CA ALA A 305 -11.00 -19.88 7.24
C ALA A 305 -11.52 -19.41 8.61
N ILE A 306 -10.90 -18.35 9.15
CA ILE A 306 -11.27 -17.71 10.42
C ILE A 306 -12.72 -17.19 10.35
N TYR A 307 -13.09 -16.48 9.29
CA TYR A 307 -14.46 -15.98 9.12
C TYR A 307 -15.49 -17.11 9.01
N GLU A 308 -15.24 -18.15 8.23
CA GLU A 308 -16.14 -19.31 8.12
C GLU A 308 -16.28 -20.06 9.44
N GLU A 309 -15.17 -20.22 10.18
CA GLU A 309 -15.18 -20.88 11.48
C GLU A 309 -15.93 -20.04 12.52
N ALA A 310 -15.69 -18.74 12.59
CA ALA A 310 -16.40 -17.83 13.50
C ALA A 310 -17.91 -17.85 13.26
N TRP A 311 -18.33 -17.82 12.00
CA TRP A 311 -19.75 -17.88 11.63
C TRP A 311 -20.39 -19.24 11.97
N SER A 312 -19.64 -20.33 11.79
CA SER A 312 -20.12 -21.70 12.02
C SER A 312 -20.08 -22.12 13.49
N SER A 313 -19.34 -21.40 14.34
CA SER A 313 -19.12 -21.77 15.74
C SER A 313 -20.42 -21.74 16.55
N GLU A 314 -20.62 -22.78 17.36
CA GLU A 314 -21.67 -22.81 18.37
C GLU A 314 -21.20 -22.04 19.62
N GLY A 315 -22.08 -21.24 20.19
CA GLY A 315 -21.82 -20.47 21.41
C GLY A 315 -22.16 -18.99 21.26
N THR A 316 -21.82 -18.18 22.27
CA THR A 316 -22.07 -16.74 22.25
C THR A 316 -21.19 -16.12 21.17
N ALA A 317 -21.75 -15.80 20.02
CA ALA A 317 -21.10 -15.03 19.00
C ALA A 317 -20.87 -13.60 19.55
N LEU A 318 -19.65 -13.08 19.36
CA LEU A 318 -19.35 -11.70 19.70
C LEU A 318 -19.76 -10.81 18.51
N GLY A 319 -20.29 -9.63 18.81
CA GLY A 319 -20.51 -8.60 17.84
C GLY A 319 -19.24 -7.77 17.62
N THR A 320 -19.12 -7.19 16.44
CA THR A 320 -18.01 -6.27 16.14
C THR A 320 -18.04 -5.05 17.07
N GLU A 321 -16.86 -4.54 17.44
CA GLU A 321 -16.71 -3.35 18.26
C GLU A 321 -17.44 -2.12 17.69
N ALA A 322 -17.55 -2.05 16.35
CA ALA A 322 -18.15 -0.92 15.65
C ALA A 322 -19.68 -0.85 15.83
N THR A 323 -20.39 -1.98 15.81
CA THR A 323 -21.86 -2.02 15.76
C THR A 323 -22.50 -2.87 16.85
N GLY A 324 -21.75 -3.72 17.54
CA GLY A 324 -22.25 -4.74 18.47
C GLY A 324 -22.99 -5.89 17.79
N ARG A 325 -23.09 -5.92 16.46
CA ARG A 325 -23.79 -6.97 15.71
C ARG A 325 -22.84 -8.14 15.42
N THR A 326 -23.38 -9.36 15.52
CA THR A 326 -22.63 -10.58 15.20
C THR A 326 -22.51 -10.79 13.70
N LEU A 327 -21.61 -11.69 13.26
CA LEU A 327 -21.52 -12.08 11.84
C LEU A 327 -22.84 -12.67 11.32
N ARG A 328 -23.59 -13.41 12.16
CA ARG A 328 -24.88 -13.98 11.76
C ARG A 328 -26.00 -12.96 11.70
N ASP A 329 -25.92 -11.87 12.47
CA ASP A 329 -26.88 -10.76 12.36
C ASP A 329 -26.72 -10.00 11.04
N ASP A 330 -25.48 -9.85 10.55
CA ASP A 330 -25.19 -9.13 9.32
C ASP A 330 -25.25 -10.06 8.09
N TYR A 331 -24.89 -11.34 8.26
CA TYR A 331 -24.87 -12.37 7.21
C TYR A 331 -25.63 -13.61 7.69
N PRO A 332 -26.97 -13.65 7.56
CA PRO A 332 -27.78 -14.76 8.04
C PRO A 332 -27.44 -16.09 7.38
N ASP A 333 -27.09 -16.06 6.09
CA ASP A 333 -26.72 -17.23 5.31
C ASP A 333 -25.21 -17.28 5.02
N LEU A 334 -24.65 -18.51 4.99
CA LEU A 334 -23.23 -18.72 4.69
C LEU A 334 -22.86 -18.22 3.28
N SER A 335 -23.79 -18.26 2.34
CA SER A 335 -23.61 -17.71 0.99
C SER A 335 -23.42 -16.19 0.99
N ASP A 336 -24.14 -15.48 1.86
CA ASP A 336 -24.01 -14.03 2.01
C ASP A 336 -22.66 -13.67 2.65
N LEU A 337 -22.25 -14.43 3.68
CA LEU A 337 -20.91 -14.29 4.25
C LEU A 337 -19.83 -14.51 3.21
N ARG A 338 -19.88 -15.62 2.45
CA ARG A 338 -18.88 -15.96 1.43
C ARG A 338 -18.78 -14.90 0.33
N ARG A 339 -19.90 -14.23 0.02
CA ARG A 339 -19.91 -13.09 -0.89
C ARG A 339 -19.17 -11.89 -0.29
N ALA A 340 -19.33 -11.62 0.99
CA ALA A 340 -18.76 -10.44 1.65
C ALA A 340 -17.30 -10.61 2.10
N VAL A 341 -16.90 -11.80 2.56
CA VAL A 341 -15.63 -12.03 3.27
C VAL A 341 -14.40 -11.56 2.51
N PRO A 342 -14.20 -11.80 1.20
CA PRO A 342 -12.99 -11.33 0.52
C PRO A 342 -12.81 -9.82 0.55
N SER A 343 -13.90 -9.03 0.45
CA SER A 343 -13.83 -7.57 0.60
C SER A 343 -13.62 -7.16 2.05
N LEU A 344 -14.30 -7.80 3.01
CA LEU A 344 -14.12 -7.51 4.44
C LEU A 344 -12.66 -7.67 4.89
N ILE A 345 -12.00 -8.75 4.44
CA ILE A 345 -10.58 -9.00 4.77
C ILE A 345 -9.70 -7.85 4.29
N VAL A 346 -9.88 -7.40 3.06
CA VAL A 346 -9.04 -6.33 2.49
C VAL A 346 -9.36 -4.97 3.11
N GLU A 347 -10.63 -4.70 3.40
CA GLU A 347 -11.10 -3.40 3.88
C GLU A 347 -10.98 -3.21 5.41
N GLN A 348 -10.87 -4.31 6.19
CA GLN A 348 -10.91 -4.22 7.66
C GLN A 348 -9.69 -4.83 8.35
N ASN A 349 -9.11 -5.91 7.78
CA ASN A 349 -8.12 -6.70 8.51
C ASN A 349 -6.67 -6.44 8.11
N LEU A 350 -6.38 -6.15 6.83
CA LEU A 350 -5.04 -6.14 6.29
C LEU A 350 -4.50 -4.73 6.11
N TYR A 351 -3.39 -4.44 6.78
CA TYR A 351 -2.71 -3.16 6.76
C TYR A 351 -1.26 -3.35 6.30
N GLY A 352 -0.82 -2.52 5.36
CA GLY A 352 0.55 -2.58 4.85
C GLY A 352 1.13 -1.19 4.64
N VAL A 353 2.41 -1.03 4.92
CA VAL A 353 3.15 0.20 4.65
C VAL A 353 4.42 -0.12 3.90
N ASP A 354 4.76 0.69 2.91
CA ASP A 354 6.08 0.66 2.28
C ASP A 354 6.53 2.08 1.93
N ILE A 355 7.86 2.28 1.83
CA ILE A 355 8.45 3.55 1.37
C ILE A 355 8.53 3.64 -0.16
N ASP A 356 8.36 2.52 -0.87
CA ASP A 356 8.36 2.47 -2.33
C ASP A 356 6.92 2.47 -2.85
N PRO A 357 6.44 3.53 -3.52
CA PRO A 357 5.07 3.58 -4.05
C PRO A 357 4.75 2.43 -5.01
N ARG A 358 5.77 1.87 -5.65
CA ARG A 358 5.64 0.71 -6.53
C ARG A 358 5.26 -0.56 -5.77
N CYS A 359 5.75 -0.71 -4.54
CA CYS A 359 5.35 -1.80 -3.64
C CYS A 359 3.86 -1.74 -3.32
N ALA A 360 3.36 -0.55 -2.98
CA ALA A 360 1.95 -0.37 -2.66
C ALA A 360 1.04 -0.72 -3.85
N GLN A 361 1.42 -0.33 -5.07
CA GLN A 361 0.69 -0.71 -6.28
C GLN A 361 0.61 -2.24 -6.45
N ILE A 362 1.74 -2.93 -6.26
CA ILE A 362 1.82 -4.38 -6.39
C ILE A 362 1.05 -5.10 -5.29
N ALA A 363 1.21 -4.67 -4.04
CA ALA A 363 0.51 -5.27 -2.90
C ALA A 363 -1.03 -5.12 -3.02
N ALA A 364 -1.50 -3.93 -3.40
CA ALA A 364 -2.92 -3.68 -3.64
C ALA A 364 -3.48 -4.55 -4.78
N LEU A 365 -2.76 -4.64 -5.91
CA LEU A 365 -3.15 -5.52 -7.02
C LEU A 365 -3.15 -7.00 -6.60
N ALA A 366 -2.13 -7.46 -5.88
CA ALA A 366 -2.02 -8.85 -5.45
C ALA A 366 -3.16 -9.24 -4.50
N LEU A 367 -3.53 -8.37 -3.56
CA LEU A 367 -4.68 -8.57 -2.67
C LEU A 367 -6.00 -8.59 -3.45
N TRP A 368 -6.17 -7.68 -4.41
CA TRP A 368 -7.35 -7.69 -5.25
C TRP A 368 -7.46 -8.97 -6.09
N LEU A 369 -6.38 -9.41 -6.74
CA LEU A 369 -6.34 -10.67 -7.49
C LEU A 369 -6.64 -11.88 -6.59
N ARG A 370 -6.16 -11.85 -5.34
CA ARG A 370 -6.43 -12.88 -4.35
C ARG A 370 -7.90 -12.92 -3.97
N SER A 371 -8.53 -11.75 -3.81
CA SER A 371 -9.97 -11.63 -3.56
C SER A 371 -10.80 -12.19 -4.71
N GLN A 372 -10.43 -11.87 -5.96
CA GLN A 372 -11.11 -12.40 -7.15
C GLN A 372 -11.02 -13.93 -7.24
N ARG A 373 -9.84 -14.49 -6.91
CA ARG A 373 -9.66 -15.93 -6.84
C ARG A 373 -10.50 -16.55 -5.72
N ALA A 374 -10.51 -15.96 -4.53
CA ALA A 374 -11.30 -16.43 -3.40
C ALA A 374 -12.79 -16.48 -3.75
N TRP A 375 -13.34 -15.45 -4.39
CA TRP A 375 -14.73 -15.48 -4.87
C TRP A 375 -14.99 -16.59 -5.87
N LYS A 376 -14.07 -16.82 -6.83
CA LYS A 376 -14.19 -17.93 -7.80
C LYS A 376 -14.19 -19.28 -7.08
N ASP A 377 -13.29 -19.50 -6.14
CA ASP A 377 -13.15 -20.73 -5.34
C ASP A 377 -14.37 -20.95 -4.43
N LEU A 378 -14.99 -19.88 -3.92
CA LEU A 378 -16.22 -19.90 -3.12
C LEU A 378 -17.50 -20.01 -3.98
N GLY A 379 -17.40 -20.05 -5.30
CA GLY A 379 -18.51 -20.18 -6.23
C GLY A 379 -19.34 -18.90 -6.43
N VAL A 380 -18.80 -17.72 -6.12
CA VAL A 380 -19.47 -16.42 -6.29
C VAL A 380 -19.31 -15.95 -7.73
N ALA A 381 -20.43 -15.76 -8.43
CA ALA A 381 -20.43 -15.27 -9.81
C ALA A 381 -19.83 -13.85 -9.90
N ALA A 382 -19.17 -13.53 -11.03
CA ALA A 382 -18.51 -12.23 -11.21
C ALA A 382 -19.45 -11.03 -11.01
N SER A 383 -20.71 -11.14 -11.47
CA SER A 383 -21.75 -10.11 -11.32
C SER A 383 -22.24 -9.90 -9.87
N GLU A 384 -21.95 -10.84 -8.97
CA GLU A 384 -22.39 -10.80 -7.57
C GLU A 384 -21.28 -10.38 -6.61
N ARG A 385 -20.05 -10.19 -7.11
CA ARG A 385 -18.90 -9.81 -6.28
C ARG A 385 -19.03 -8.36 -5.83
N PRO A 386 -18.92 -8.09 -4.51
CA PRO A 386 -18.86 -6.73 -4.00
C PRO A 386 -17.60 -6.02 -4.53
N ARG A 387 -17.70 -4.71 -4.73
CA ARG A 387 -16.52 -3.88 -5.02
C ARG A 387 -15.70 -3.69 -3.76
N ILE A 388 -14.38 -3.70 -3.91
CA ILE A 388 -13.44 -3.33 -2.85
C ILE A 388 -13.25 -1.81 -2.95
N HIS A 389 -13.74 -1.08 -1.95
CA HIS A 389 -13.73 0.38 -1.96
C HIS A 389 -12.46 0.98 -1.39
N ARG A 390 -11.82 0.30 -0.45
CA ARG A 390 -10.63 0.78 0.26
C ARG A 390 -9.65 -0.37 0.52
N THR A 391 -8.38 -0.06 0.40
CA THR A 391 -7.29 -0.90 0.93
C THR A 391 -6.52 -0.08 1.95
N HIS A 392 -5.97 -0.73 2.96
CA HIS A 392 -5.09 -0.07 3.94
C HIS A 392 -3.61 -0.29 3.57
N ILE A 393 -3.32 -0.25 2.28
CA ILE A 393 -1.94 -0.26 1.78
C ILE A 393 -1.52 1.20 1.57
N VAL A 394 -0.56 1.66 2.36
CA VAL A 394 -0.15 3.06 2.46
C VAL A 394 1.29 3.22 2.01
N VAL A 395 1.55 4.25 1.22
CA VAL A 395 2.91 4.67 0.86
C VAL A 395 3.39 5.67 1.91
N ALA A 396 4.55 5.41 2.50
CA ALA A 396 5.18 6.36 3.39
C ALA A 396 6.01 7.36 2.56
N GLU A 397 5.34 8.40 2.09
CA GLU A 397 5.95 9.51 1.38
C GLU A 397 5.90 10.80 2.20
N PRO A 398 6.85 11.73 2.01
CA PRO A 398 6.74 13.05 2.61
C PRO A 398 5.45 13.73 2.17
N MET A 399 4.74 14.35 3.09
CA MET A 399 3.64 15.24 2.71
C MET A 399 4.17 16.40 1.84
N PRO A 400 3.31 17.04 1.02
CA PRO A 400 3.75 18.00 0.00
C PRO A 400 4.68 19.10 0.52
N GLY A 401 5.82 19.29 -0.15
CA GLY A 401 6.82 20.31 0.20
C GLY A 401 6.56 21.72 -0.36
N ASP A 402 5.54 21.90 -1.22
CA ASP A 402 5.19 23.21 -1.80
C ASP A 402 4.48 24.08 -0.75
N ALA A 403 5.25 24.93 -0.07
CA ALA A 403 4.73 25.77 1.01
C ALA A 403 3.55 26.67 0.57
N ALA A 404 3.55 27.15 -0.68
CA ALA A 404 2.46 28.00 -1.20
C ALA A 404 1.15 27.19 -1.32
N LEU A 405 1.22 25.95 -1.80
CA LEU A 405 0.05 25.07 -1.88
C LEU A 405 -0.41 24.61 -0.50
N VAL A 406 0.52 24.36 0.42
CA VAL A 406 0.19 24.04 1.83
C VAL A 406 -0.58 25.18 2.48
N ASP A 407 -0.11 26.42 2.31
CA ASP A 407 -0.80 27.61 2.86
C ASP A 407 -2.15 27.86 2.18
N GLU A 408 -2.20 27.72 0.85
CA GLU A 408 -3.44 27.86 0.08
C GLU A 408 -4.50 26.84 0.50
N PHE A 409 -4.11 25.58 0.67
CA PHE A 409 -5.02 24.52 1.11
C PHE A 409 -5.43 24.71 2.57
N ALA A 410 -4.48 24.94 3.46
CA ALA A 410 -4.74 25.15 4.87
C ALA A 410 -5.75 26.30 5.10
N ALA A 411 -5.63 27.39 4.31
CA ALA A 411 -6.58 28.51 4.41
C ALA A 411 -8.03 28.13 4.10
N ARG A 412 -8.25 27.03 3.37
CA ARG A 412 -9.59 26.52 2.99
C ARG A 412 -10.17 25.51 3.98
N LEU A 413 -9.36 25.04 4.94
CA LEU A 413 -9.86 24.09 5.93
C LEU A 413 -10.85 24.75 6.90
N ASP A 414 -11.96 24.05 7.11
CA ASP A 414 -13.02 24.43 8.03
C ASP A 414 -13.35 23.23 8.95
N PRO A 415 -13.36 23.40 10.27
CA PRO A 415 -13.09 24.62 11.02
C PRO A 415 -11.60 25.04 11.01
N PRO A 416 -11.27 26.31 11.30
CA PRO A 416 -9.90 26.84 11.24
C PRO A 416 -8.87 26.08 12.08
N LEU A 417 -9.30 25.42 13.15
CA LEU A 417 -8.43 24.59 14.01
C LEU A 417 -7.73 23.44 13.25
N LEU A 418 -8.28 23.00 12.12
CA LEU A 418 -7.64 21.97 11.28
C LEU A 418 -6.45 22.52 10.49
N ARG A 419 -6.29 23.85 10.37
CA ARG A 419 -5.18 24.48 9.63
C ARG A 419 -3.84 24.24 10.30
N ASP A 420 -3.78 24.47 11.62
CA ASP A 420 -2.55 24.33 12.39
C ASP A 420 -2.19 22.84 12.53
N LEU A 421 -3.17 21.99 12.77
CA LEU A 421 -3.00 20.55 12.77
C LEU A 421 -2.44 20.05 11.42
N PHE A 422 -3.03 20.45 10.29
CA PHE A 422 -2.56 20.05 8.97
C PHE A 422 -1.12 20.52 8.70
N LYS A 423 -0.80 21.80 9.00
CA LYS A 423 0.56 22.33 8.85
C LYS A 423 1.57 21.56 9.72
N LYS A 424 1.18 21.19 10.92
CA LYS A 424 2.01 20.39 11.81
C LYS A 424 2.24 18.98 11.24
N MET A 425 1.18 18.33 10.73
CA MET A 425 1.28 17.03 10.05
C MET A 425 2.26 17.08 8.88
N VAL A 426 2.18 18.11 8.02
CA VAL A 426 3.13 18.34 6.92
C VAL A 426 4.57 18.48 7.43
N GLY A 427 4.77 19.23 8.52
CA GLY A 427 6.09 19.45 9.12
C GLY A 427 6.73 18.16 9.65
N GLU A 428 5.96 17.37 10.40
CA GLU A 428 6.42 16.12 11.03
C GLU A 428 6.61 14.97 10.01
N SER A 429 5.91 15.00 8.87
CA SER A 429 6.00 13.94 7.86
C SER A 429 7.15 14.09 6.87
N ARG A 430 8.04 15.08 7.02
CA ARG A 430 9.12 15.36 6.05
C ARG A 430 10.05 14.19 5.78
N LEU A 431 10.28 13.34 6.77
CA LEU A 431 11.16 12.17 6.67
C LEU A 431 10.39 10.86 6.47
N ALA A 432 9.09 10.91 6.15
CA ALA A 432 8.28 9.72 5.97
C ALA A 432 8.85 8.77 4.91
N GLY A 433 9.29 9.30 3.77
CA GLY A 433 9.92 8.50 2.71
C GLY A 433 11.26 7.85 3.11
N GLU A 434 11.94 8.38 4.13
CA GLU A 434 13.24 7.85 4.60
C GLU A 434 13.10 6.85 5.76
N LEU A 435 12.12 7.06 6.62
CA LEU A 435 11.92 6.29 7.85
C LEU A 435 10.70 5.36 7.80
N GLY A 436 9.75 5.61 6.88
CA GLY A 436 8.53 4.83 6.83
C GLY A 436 7.78 4.85 8.18
N THR A 437 7.38 3.69 8.64
CA THR A 437 6.71 3.51 9.94
C THR A 437 7.61 3.76 11.16
N LEU A 438 8.93 3.89 10.96
CA LEU A 438 9.85 4.29 12.04
C LEU A 438 9.74 5.77 12.40
N LEU A 439 9.16 6.61 11.54
CA LEU A 439 8.89 8.00 11.84
C LEU A 439 7.77 8.10 12.88
N ARG A 440 8.01 8.82 13.96
CA ARG A 440 7.06 9.01 15.08
C ARG A 440 6.23 10.28 14.90
N VAL A 441 5.49 10.34 13.80
CA VAL A 441 4.66 11.51 13.46
C VAL A 441 3.59 11.73 14.54
N GLU A 442 3.02 10.66 15.07
CA GLU A 442 1.97 10.72 16.10
C GLU A 442 2.43 11.43 17.36
N ASP A 443 3.70 11.25 17.76
CA ASP A 443 4.27 11.95 18.94
C ASP A 443 4.41 13.45 18.65
N GLY A 444 4.84 13.81 17.44
CA GLY A 444 5.05 15.19 17.00
C GLY A 444 3.75 16.00 16.91
N ILE A 445 2.62 15.36 16.58
CA ILE A 445 1.32 16.03 16.43
C ILE A 445 0.44 15.96 17.69
N ALA A 446 0.81 15.20 18.70
CA ALA A 446 -0.05 14.90 19.87
C ALA A 446 -0.55 16.16 20.59
N ALA A 447 0.33 17.16 20.78
CA ALA A 447 -0.04 18.40 21.47
C ALA A 447 -1.05 19.22 20.67
N GLU A 448 -0.83 19.40 19.37
CA GLU A 448 -1.75 20.12 18.45
C GLU A 448 -3.08 19.39 18.30
N LEU A 449 -3.04 18.06 18.26
CA LEU A 449 -4.26 17.25 18.19
C LEU A 449 -5.12 17.45 19.43
N HIS A 450 -4.51 17.42 20.61
CA HIS A 450 -5.19 17.66 21.88
C HIS A 450 -5.81 19.07 21.94
N LEU A 451 -5.05 20.09 21.58
CA LEU A 451 -5.52 21.48 21.52
C LEU A 451 -6.68 21.64 20.52
N ALA A 452 -6.56 21.05 19.35
CA ALA A 452 -7.59 21.09 18.32
C ALA A 452 -8.88 20.42 18.80
N ARG A 453 -8.78 19.26 19.48
CA ARG A 453 -9.93 18.60 20.10
C ARG A 453 -10.59 19.45 21.17
N GLU A 454 -9.81 20.03 22.09
CA GLU A 454 -10.38 20.90 23.12
C GLU A 454 -11.13 22.12 22.53
N GLN A 455 -10.55 22.75 21.51
CA GLN A 455 -11.19 23.87 20.83
C GLN A 455 -12.48 23.44 20.12
N PHE A 456 -12.45 22.27 19.46
CA PHE A 456 -13.60 21.71 18.77
C PHE A 456 -14.76 21.43 19.74
N VAL A 457 -14.49 20.84 20.90
CA VAL A 457 -15.48 20.58 21.94
C VAL A 457 -16.05 21.89 22.51
N LYS A 458 -15.18 22.87 22.81
CA LYS A 458 -15.60 24.18 23.29
C LYS A 458 -16.46 24.94 22.27
N GLN A 459 -16.07 24.93 20.99
CA GLN A 459 -16.81 25.62 19.93
C GLN A 459 -18.21 25.05 19.73
N ARG A 460 -18.38 23.73 19.82
CA ARG A 460 -19.71 23.09 19.77
C ARG A 460 -20.56 23.40 20.99
N GLN A 461 -20.00 23.46 22.18
CA GLN A 461 -20.71 23.85 23.40
C GLN A 461 -21.19 25.31 23.39
N THR A 462 -20.49 26.20 22.68
CA THR A 462 -20.87 27.64 22.61
C THR A 462 -21.83 27.95 21.46
N THR A 463 -21.95 27.10 20.44
CA THR A 463 -22.81 27.33 19.28
C THR A 463 -24.27 26.91 19.52
N ASP A 464 -24.56 26.20 20.60
CA ASP A 464 -25.87 25.60 20.84
C ASP A 464 -26.84 26.46 21.65
N PHE A 465 -26.50 27.72 22.09
CA PHE A 465 -27.42 28.50 22.91
C PHE A 465 -27.46 30.00 22.57
N LEU A 466 -28.50 30.39 21.86
CA LEU A 466 -29.06 31.72 22.04
C LEU A 466 -29.89 31.70 23.34
N PRO A 467 -29.76 32.70 24.25
CA PRO A 467 -30.51 32.73 25.50
C PRO A 467 -32.02 32.70 25.20
N GLY A 468 -32.68 31.62 25.63
CA GLY A 468 -34.16 31.46 25.50
C GLY A 468 -34.62 30.40 24.48
N MET A 469 -33.75 29.66 23.83
CA MET A 469 -34.14 28.52 22.99
C MET A 469 -33.69 27.19 23.65
N GLU A 470 -34.65 26.34 24.00
CA GLU A 470 -34.36 24.97 24.37
C GLU A 470 -33.76 24.20 23.20
N PRO A 471 -32.76 23.30 23.42
CA PRO A 471 -32.17 22.54 22.36
C PRO A 471 -33.19 21.60 21.74
N VAL A 472 -33.50 21.78 20.46
CA VAL A 472 -34.23 20.78 19.68
C VAL A 472 -33.23 19.63 19.43
N PRO A 473 -33.49 18.41 19.90
CA PRO A 473 -32.63 17.26 19.58
C PRO A 473 -32.66 17.03 18.06
N ARG A 474 -31.61 17.44 17.36
CA ARG A 474 -31.40 17.01 15.98
C ARG A 474 -31.07 15.52 16.03
N GLN A 475 -31.92 14.68 15.44
CA GLN A 475 -31.59 13.30 15.17
C GLN A 475 -30.25 13.28 14.41
N GLY A 476 -29.21 12.72 15.04
CA GLY A 476 -27.85 12.66 14.49
C GLY A 476 -26.81 13.58 15.13
N ALA A 477 -27.13 14.34 16.16
CA ALA A 477 -26.10 15.02 16.97
C ALA A 477 -25.33 13.97 17.80
N LEU A 478 -24.12 13.65 17.37
CA LEU A 478 -23.18 12.84 18.15
C LEU A 478 -22.93 13.53 19.51
N ASP A 479 -23.15 12.80 20.60
CA ASP A 479 -22.72 13.22 21.93
C ASP A 479 -21.18 13.24 21.97
N LEU A 480 -20.61 14.43 21.97
CA LEU A 480 -19.16 14.64 21.91
C LEU A 480 -18.51 14.84 23.28
N SER A 481 -19.28 14.70 24.36
CA SER A 481 -18.77 14.87 25.73
C SER A 481 -17.75 13.78 26.15
N GLY A 482 -17.56 12.73 25.33
CA GLY A 482 -16.61 11.63 25.52
C GLY A 482 -15.70 11.35 24.33
N ILE A 483 -15.52 12.30 23.39
CA ILE A 483 -14.58 12.11 22.27
C ILE A 483 -13.15 12.12 22.80
N ASP A 484 -12.45 10.99 22.62
CA ASP A 484 -11.01 10.88 22.79
C ASP A 484 -10.23 11.43 21.59
N ASP A 485 -8.89 11.51 21.72
CA ASP A 485 -8.03 12.03 20.65
C ASP A 485 -8.09 11.20 19.37
N ASP A 486 -8.36 9.90 19.46
CA ASP A 486 -8.41 9.00 18.29
C ASP A 486 -9.69 9.21 17.50
N ARG A 487 -10.85 9.28 18.16
CA ARG A 487 -12.12 9.60 17.48
C ARG A 487 -12.12 10.99 16.86
N PHE A 488 -11.52 11.98 17.55
CA PHE A 488 -11.37 13.31 17.00
C PHE A 488 -10.47 13.29 15.77
N PHE A 489 -9.36 12.51 15.79
CA PHE A 489 -8.45 12.39 14.65
C PHE A 489 -9.16 11.79 13.43
N HIS A 490 -9.94 10.73 13.59
CA HIS A 490 -10.70 10.13 12.48
C HIS A 490 -11.70 11.12 11.85
N GLU A 491 -12.38 11.95 12.66
CA GLU A 491 -13.27 12.99 12.12
C GLU A 491 -12.48 14.09 11.40
N ALA A 492 -11.34 14.49 11.94
CA ALA A 492 -10.43 15.45 11.34
C ALA A 492 -9.84 14.93 10.02
N GLU A 493 -9.40 13.67 10.00
CA GLU A 493 -8.93 12.98 8.79
C GLU A 493 -9.96 13.02 7.68
N ALA A 494 -11.18 12.55 7.98
CA ALA A 494 -12.27 12.51 6.98
C ALA A 494 -12.53 13.90 6.36
N ARG A 495 -12.55 14.96 7.18
CA ARG A 495 -12.73 16.33 6.73
C ARG A 495 -11.56 16.85 5.89
N ILE A 496 -10.31 16.54 6.30
CA ILE A 496 -9.12 16.94 5.56
C ILE A 496 -9.11 16.24 4.19
N VAL A 497 -9.38 14.93 4.14
CA VAL A 497 -9.41 14.16 2.90
C VAL A 497 -10.52 14.66 1.97
N GLU A 498 -11.73 14.94 2.47
CA GLU A 498 -12.80 15.52 1.67
C GLU A 498 -12.43 16.92 1.14
N ALA A 499 -11.78 17.75 1.97
CA ALA A 499 -11.29 19.06 1.54
C ALA A 499 -10.21 18.94 0.46
N LEU A 500 -9.29 17.93 0.55
CA LEU A 500 -8.29 17.64 -0.47
C LEU A 500 -8.91 17.24 -1.81
N HIS A 501 -9.94 16.40 -1.79
CA HIS A 501 -10.69 16.06 -3.01
C HIS A 501 -11.30 17.30 -3.67
N ARG A 502 -12.01 18.13 -2.91
CA ARG A 502 -12.58 19.40 -3.42
C ARG A 502 -11.49 20.35 -3.93
N PHE A 503 -10.36 20.42 -3.25
CA PHE A 503 -9.23 21.25 -3.65
C PHE A 503 -8.64 20.83 -5.00
N ALA A 504 -8.52 19.52 -5.23
CA ALA A 504 -8.03 18.96 -6.48
C ALA A 504 -8.96 19.25 -7.67
N GLU A 505 -10.27 19.29 -7.44
CA GLU A 505 -11.29 19.50 -8.49
C GLU A 505 -11.48 20.96 -8.88
N THR A 506 -11.16 21.92 -8.01
CA THR A 506 -11.49 23.35 -8.19
C THR A 506 -10.57 24.11 -9.15
N ALA A 507 -9.57 23.48 -9.75
CA ALA A 507 -8.65 24.13 -10.67
C ALA A 507 -8.74 23.58 -12.09
N SER A 508 -8.30 24.38 -13.07
CA SER A 508 -8.19 24.00 -14.48
C SER A 508 -6.74 24.15 -14.98
N GLY A 509 -6.37 23.46 -16.05
CA GLY A 509 -5.04 23.54 -16.66
C GLY A 509 -3.93 23.01 -15.75
N ILE A 510 -2.73 23.60 -15.82
CA ILE A 510 -1.52 23.17 -15.07
C ILE A 510 -1.76 23.22 -13.55
N ALA A 511 -2.50 24.22 -13.06
CA ALA A 511 -2.83 24.33 -11.63
C ALA A 511 -3.63 23.14 -11.13
N SER A 512 -4.50 22.54 -11.95
CA SER A 512 -5.23 21.31 -11.62
C SER A 512 -4.28 20.12 -11.42
N VAL A 513 -3.25 19.98 -12.25
CA VAL A 513 -2.27 18.88 -12.11
C VAL A 513 -1.49 19.02 -10.80
N ARG A 514 -0.96 20.21 -10.52
CA ARG A 514 -0.22 20.49 -9.27
C ARG A 514 -1.08 20.24 -8.02
N ARG A 515 -2.34 20.68 -8.04
CA ARG A 515 -3.26 20.44 -6.91
C ARG A 515 -3.63 18.97 -6.74
N ARG A 516 -3.74 18.19 -7.83
CA ARG A 516 -3.98 16.74 -7.72
C ARG A 516 -2.79 16.02 -7.13
N LEU A 517 -1.57 16.31 -7.58
CA LEU A 517 -0.35 15.74 -7.00
C LEU A 517 -0.26 16.08 -5.51
N PHE A 518 -0.43 17.36 -5.18
CA PHE A 518 -0.49 17.83 -3.80
C PHE A 518 -1.53 17.08 -2.96
N ALA A 519 -2.75 16.95 -3.46
CA ALA A 519 -3.85 16.30 -2.75
C ALA A 519 -3.60 14.78 -2.59
N GLY A 520 -2.98 14.15 -3.59
CA GLY A 520 -2.58 12.74 -3.53
C GLY A 520 -1.57 12.48 -2.42
N ASP A 521 -0.45 13.21 -2.41
CA ASP A 521 0.60 13.05 -1.39
C ASP A 521 0.08 13.42 0.01
N ALA A 522 -0.72 14.49 0.11
CA ALA A 522 -1.32 14.88 1.39
C ALA A 522 -2.27 13.78 1.93
N ALA A 523 -3.08 13.16 1.07
CA ALA A 523 -3.97 12.08 1.46
C ALA A 523 -3.19 10.83 1.91
N GLN A 524 -2.08 10.48 1.22
CA GLN A 524 -1.20 9.39 1.64
C GLN A 524 -0.55 9.67 3.00
N GLY A 525 -0.07 10.90 3.20
CA GLY A 525 0.51 11.30 4.49
C GLY A 525 -0.51 11.25 5.63
N VAL A 526 -1.76 11.67 5.40
CA VAL A 526 -2.84 11.57 6.40
C VAL A 526 -3.14 10.09 6.70
N ALA A 527 -3.23 9.23 5.68
CA ALA A 527 -3.45 7.80 5.85
C ALA A 527 -2.30 7.11 6.61
N LEU A 528 -1.04 7.54 6.39
CA LEU A 528 0.11 7.05 7.17
C LEU A 528 -0.03 7.42 8.65
N ILE A 529 -0.42 8.65 8.96
CA ILE A 529 -0.61 9.10 10.34
C ILE A 529 -1.73 8.31 11.04
N ASP A 530 -2.85 8.07 10.35
CA ASP A 530 -3.94 7.24 10.87
C ASP A 530 -3.46 5.81 11.18
N LEU A 531 -2.71 5.23 10.25
CA LEU A 531 -2.17 3.87 10.40
C LEU A 531 -1.20 3.78 11.58
N VAL A 532 -0.26 4.70 11.75
CA VAL A 532 0.73 4.63 12.86
C VAL A 532 0.13 4.91 14.24
N ARG A 533 -1.07 5.48 14.30
CA ARG A 533 -1.88 5.63 15.51
C ARG A 533 -2.72 4.38 15.83
N THR A 534 -2.96 3.55 14.84
CA THR A 534 -3.74 2.32 15.00
C THR A 534 -2.97 1.26 15.76
N ARG A 535 -3.69 0.44 16.57
CA ARG A 535 -3.14 -0.73 17.26
C ARG A 535 -3.55 -2.00 16.54
N PHE A 536 -2.68 -3.01 16.60
CA PHE A 536 -2.79 -4.25 15.84
C PHE A 536 -2.76 -5.48 16.73
N ASP A 537 -3.48 -6.53 16.33
CA ASP A 537 -3.44 -7.82 17.00
C ASP A 537 -2.21 -8.63 16.57
N VAL A 538 -1.79 -8.45 15.32
CA VAL A 538 -0.63 -9.13 14.74
C VAL A 538 0.21 -8.14 13.94
N VAL A 539 1.54 -8.20 14.13
CA VAL A 539 2.51 -7.50 13.30
C VAL A 539 3.44 -8.54 12.68
N LEU A 540 3.53 -8.53 11.36
CA LEU A 540 4.36 -9.44 10.56
C LEU A 540 5.34 -8.63 9.72
N MET A 541 6.63 -8.99 9.68
CA MET A 541 7.59 -8.21 8.92
C MET A 541 8.81 -8.98 8.45
N ASN A 542 9.28 -8.61 7.27
CA ASN A 542 10.64 -8.79 6.81
C ASN A 542 11.28 -7.41 6.67
N PRO A 543 11.78 -6.81 7.77
CA PRO A 543 12.24 -5.43 7.76
C PRO A 543 13.51 -5.25 6.93
N PRO A 544 13.83 -4.02 6.48
CA PRO A 544 15.11 -3.73 5.86
C PRO A 544 16.26 -3.96 6.85
N PHE A 545 17.42 -4.40 6.33
CA PHE A 545 18.62 -4.70 7.10
C PHE A 545 19.72 -3.67 6.88
N GLY A 546 20.58 -3.50 7.89
CA GLY A 546 21.74 -2.64 7.85
C GLY A 546 21.44 -1.21 8.32
N SER A 547 22.21 -0.25 7.81
CA SER A 547 22.08 1.15 8.21
C SER A 547 20.89 1.82 7.55
N GLY A 548 20.24 2.73 8.25
CA GLY A 548 19.25 3.64 7.68
C GLY A 548 19.86 4.61 6.68
N SER A 549 19.01 5.42 6.01
CA SER A 549 19.46 6.42 5.06
C SER A 549 20.29 7.52 5.76
N LEU A 550 21.26 8.07 5.04
CA LEU A 550 22.09 9.17 5.55
C LEU A 550 21.24 10.44 5.82
N ALA A 551 20.20 10.64 5.03
CA ALA A 551 19.30 11.79 5.17
C ALA A 551 18.52 11.80 6.50
N ALA A 552 18.14 10.61 7.00
CA ALA A 552 17.35 10.47 8.24
C ALA A 552 18.18 10.05 9.46
N LYS A 553 19.51 9.93 9.33
CA LYS A 553 20.38 9.36 10.38
C LYS A 553 20.19 10.00 11.75
N LYS A 554 20.14 11.33 11.81
CA LYS A 554 20.02 12.06 13.08
C LYS A 554 18.68 11.77 13.75
N GLU A 555 17.59 11.80 13.00
CA GLU A 555 16.23 11.52 13.52
C GLU A 555 16.14 10.07 13.98
N PHE A 556 16.65 9.15 13.16
CA PHE A 556 16.68 7.72 13.50
C PHE A 556 17.44 7.44 14.81
N GLU A 557 18.65 7.99 14.97
CA GLU A 557 19.45 7.80 16.20
C GLU A 557 18.80 8.42 17.43
N THR A 558 18.05 9.51 17.26
CA THR A 558 17.32 10.19 18.34
C THR A 558 16.09 9.40 18.76
N SER A 559 15.30 8.91 17.79
CA SER A 559 14.05 8.19 18.05
C SER A 559 14.28 6.75 18.53
N TYR A 560 15.41 6.13 18.14
CA TYR A 560 15.75 4.73 18.46
C TYR A 560 17.15 4.59 19.10
N PRO A 561 17.43 5.21 20.25
CA PRO A 561 18.79 5.21 20.83
C PRO A 561 19.30 3.82 21.23
N ARG A 562 18.38 2.87 21.52
CA ARG A 562 18.72 1.49 21.88
C ARG A 562 19.02 0.61 20.68
N THR A 563 18.35 0.86 19.56
CA THR A 563 18.38 0.00 18.35
C THR A 563 18.98 0.70 17.14
N LYS A 564 19.62 1.85 17.33
CA LYS A 564 20.20 2.72 16.26
C LYS A 564 21.26 2.08 15.37
N ASN A 565 21.80 0.91 15.76
CA ASN A 565 22.89 0.26 15.02
C ASN A 565 22.40 -0.53 13.81
N ASP A 566 21.12 -0.92 13.79
CA ASP A 566 20.54 -1.65 12.66
C ASP A 566 19.04 -1.35 12.54
N VAL A 567 18.60 -1.11 11.30
CA VAL A 567 17.22 -0.72 11.00
C VAL A 567 16.23 -1.81 11.39
N PHE A 568 16.55 -3.10 11.18
CA PHE A 568 15.64 -4.18 11.53
C PHE A 568 15.33 -4.21 13.05
N ALA A 569 16.31 -3.85 13.88
CA ALA A 569 16.12 -3.83 15.33
C ALA A 569 15.14 -2.72 15.75
N ALA A 570 15.21 -1.55 15.10
CA ALA A 570 14.27 -0.47 15.30
C ALA A 570 12.85 -0.85 14.79
N PHE A 571 12.74 -1.58 13.68
CA PHE A 571 11.45 -2.10 13.21
C PHE A 571 10.83 -3.08 14.21
N VAL A 572 11.62 -3.93 14.86
CA VAL A 572 11.12 -4.82 15.92
C VAL A 572 10.65 -4.01 17.14
N GLU A 573 11.46 -3.03 17.58
CA GLU A 573 11.07 -2.12 18.69
C GLU A 573 9.77 -1.39 18.37
N ARG A 574 9.64 -0.85 17.16
CA ARG A 574 8.45 -0.15 16.68
C ARG A 574 7.25 -1.09 16.51
N GLY A 575 7.48 -2.30 16.00
CA GLY A 575 6.45 -3.33 15.84
C GLY A 575 5.80 -3.71 17.16
N VAL A 576 6.57 -3.81 18.23
CA VAL A 576 6.02 -4.04 19.58
C VAL A 576 5.15 -2.87 20.04
N GLN A 577 5.52 -1.63 19.71
CA GLN A 577 4.72 -0.44 20.05
C GLN A 577 3.38 -0.39 19.31
N PHE A 578 3.28 -0.99 18.13
CA PHE A 578 2.02 -1.07 17.37
C PHE A 578 1.05 -2.11 17.91
N LEU A 579 1.48 -3.04 18.75
CA LEU A 579 0.61 -4.12 19.24
C LEU A 579 -0.39 -3.65 20.29
N HIS A 580 -1.60 -4.24 20.23
CA HIS A 580 -2.48 -4.30 21.37
C HIS A 580 -1.83 -5.08 22.54
N PRO A 581 -2.28 -4.92 23.80
CA PRO A 581 -1.92 -5.84 24.87
C PRO A 581 -2.19 -7.28 24.44
N HIS A 582 -1.21 -8.16 24.62
CA HIS A 582 -1.21 -9.56 24.14
C HIS A 582 -1.18 -9.76 22.61
N GLY A 583 -0.95 -8.72 21.81
CA GLY A 583 -0.71 -8.88 20.37
C GLY A 583 0.56 -9.68 20.09
N LEU A 584 0.67 -10.24 18.88
CA LEU A 584 1.79 -11.11 18.48
C LEU A 584 2.62 -10.46 17.37
N LEU A 585 3.95 -10.57 17.47
CA LEU A 585 4.88 -10.08 16.45
C LEU A 585 5.67 -11.24 15.86
N GLY A 586 5.65 -11.35 14.52
CA GLY A 586 6.48 -12.23 13.73
C GLY A 586 7.46 -11.44 12.87
N ALA A 587 8.78 -11.61 13.07
CA ALA A 587 9.79 -10.86 12.34
C ALA A 587 10.96 -11.73 11.89
N ILE A 588 11.49 -11.44 10.70
CA ILE A 588 12.78 -11.95 10.26
C ILE A 588 13.86 -11.03 10.83
N THR A 589 14.83 -11.63 11.56
CA THR A 589 15.91 -10.86 12.19
C THR A 589 17.27 -11.38 11.78
N GLY A 590 18.28 -10.50 11.77
CA GLY A 590 19.68 -10.89 11.57
C GLY A 590 20.25 -11.60 12.79
N ASN A 591 21.33 -12.36 12.60
CA ASN A 591 22.05 -13.05 13.67
C ASN A 591 22.96 -12.05 14.41
N ALA A 592 22.37 -11.11 15.13
CA ALA A 592 23.12 -10.14 15.91
C ALA A 592 23.65 -10.80 17.20
N ARG A 593 24.89 -11.29 17.15
CA ARG A 593 25.65 -11.72 18.35
C ARG A 593 26.13 -10.55 19.23
N SER A 594 25.78 -9.32 18.91
CA SER A 594 26.25 -8.15 19.66
C SER A 594 25.13 -7.11 19.78
N SER A 595 24.78 -6.79 20.99
CA SER A 595 24.11 -5.57 21.47
C SER A 595 22.62 -5.57 21.82
N VAL A 596 22.09 -6.70 22.31
CA VAL A 596 21.01 -6.57 23.30
C VAL A 596 21.56 -7.14 24.60
N GLU A 597 22.25 -6.31 25.35
CA GLU A 597 22.46 -6.59 26.77
C GLU A 597 21.08 -6.63 27.41
N SER A 598 20.75 -7.81 27.91
CA SER A 598 19.54 -8.11 28.63
C SER A 598 19.44 -7.25 29.88
N SER A 599 18.46 -6.38 29.95
CA SER A 599 17.86 -6.04 31.23
C SER A 599 16.47 -6.68 31.25
N ASP A 600 16.37 -7.73 32.03
CA ASP A 600 15.20 -8.35 32.61
C ASP A 600 13.86 -8.25 31.85
N SER A 601 13.61 -9.25 30.99
CA SER A 601 12.26 -9.77 30.77
C SER A 601 12.34 -11.17 30.16
N PRO A 602 11.66 -12.15 30.75
CA PRO A 602 11.75 -13.53 30.35
C PRO A 602 10.80 -13.84 29.19
N VAL A 603 11.19 -14.76 28.43
CA VAL A 603 10.57 -15.67 27.46
C VAL A 603 11.19 -15.55 26.08
N THR A 604 12.33 -16.19 25.95
CA THR A 604 12.88 -16.55 24.64
C THR A 604 12.76 -18.06 24.49
N HIS A 605 11.94 -18.53 23.56
CA HIS A 605 12.06 -19.90 23.07
C HIS A 605 13.06 -19.89 21.93
N SER A 606 14.25 -20.47 22.18
CA SER A 606 15.31 -20.60 21.18
C SER A 606 15.08 -21.85 20.34
N MET A 607 14.97 -21.69 19.03
CA MET A 607 15.13 -22.79 18.08
C MET A 607 16.52 -22.81 17.47
N THR A 608 17.04 -24.01 17.23
CA THR A 608 18.37 -24.35 16.70
C THR A 608 18.70 -23.65 15.37
N PRO A 609 19.99 -23.44 15.08
CA PRO A 609 20.40 -22.52 14.01
C PRO A 609 20.25 -23.14 12.62
N PHE A 610 19.41 -22.51 11.81
CA PHE A 610 19.55 -22.56 10.35
C PHE A 610 20.40 -21.36 9.91
N SER A 611 21.34 -21.62 9.05
CA SER A 611 22.38 -20.71 8.60
C SER A 611 21.86 -19.29 8.25
N ALA A 612 22.38 -18.29 8.92
CA ALA A 612 22.31 -16.85 8.67
C ALA A 612 21.05 -16.06 9.11
N TRP A 613 19.89 -16.68 9.40
CA TRP A 613 18.65 -15.95 9.76
C TRP A 613 17.97 -16.59 10.96
N GLN A 614 17.55 -15.82 11.95
CA GLN A 614 16.72 -16.29 13.06
C GLN A 614 15.29 -15.82 12.85
N LEU A 615 14.34 -16.75 12.95
CA LEU A 615 12.90 -16.49 12.97
C LEU A 615 12.45 -16.40 14.44
N ARG A 616 11.76 -15.34 14.83
CA ARG A 616 11.24 -15.18 16.18
C ARG A 616 9.80 -14.68 16.16
N ALA A 617 8.95 -15.27 16.97
CA ALA A 617 7.64 -14.74 17.34
C ALA A 617 7.70 -14.21 18.78
N TRP A 618 7.10 -13.05 19.04
CA TRP A 618 7.13 -12.37 20.32
C TRP A 618 5.71 -12.04 20.76
N ALA A 619 5.45 -12.16 22.08
CA ALA A 619 4.22 -11.65 22.70
C ALA A 619 4.51 -10.33 23.40
N ALA A 620 3.61 -9.36 23.30
CA ALA A 620 3.73 -8.09 24.00
C ALA A 620 3.55 -8.31 25.53
N PRO A 621 4.42 -7.71 26.38
CA PRO A 621 4.26 -7.81 27.81
C PRO A 621 2.99 -7.07 28.27
N THR A 622 2.31 -7.62 29.27
CA THR A 622 1.21 -6.93 29.97
C THR A 622 1.78 -5.72 30.69
N LEU A 623 1.39 -4.52 30.31
CA LEU A 623 1.65 -3.33 31.14
C LEU A 623 0.80 -3.42 32.40
N PRO A 624 1.39 -3.23 33.62
CA PRO A 624 0.59 -3.12 34.81
C PRO A 624 -0.32 -1.89 34.68
N THR A 625 -1.61 -2.10 34.91
CA THR A 625 -2.60 -1.03 35.03
C THR A 625 -2.15 -0.07 36.14
N LEU A 626 -1.82 1.16 35.76
CA LEU A 626 -1.77 2.30 36.69
C LEU A 626 -3.16 2.88 36.81
#